data_e43bae9cf1f1b4780697a0fedf986928
#
_entry.id   e43bae9cf1f1b4780697a0fedf986928
#
_cell.length_a   1.000
_cell.length_b   1.000
_cell.length_c   1.000
_cell.angle_alpha   90.00
_cell.angle_beta   90.00
_cell.angle_gamma   90.00
#
_symmetry.space_group_name_H-M   'P 1'
#
loop_
_entity.id
_entity.type
_entity.pdbx_description
1 polymer ?
#
loop_
_entity_poly.entity_id
_entity_poly.type
_entity_poly.pdbx_seq_one_letter_code
_entity_poly.pdbx_strand_id
1 'polypeptide(L)'
;MSMFQVIKRLLGEAKPLAGLMVAASTAGTIGHLAATFLPVFGIIAGFALAISPVTTTIVYAIVAATLSPWMVLALIAAFTLLASSFGPTLALAALPANLTQTFASARRLFGLMDEAPGVVETGTANSDYEGMRLDRVTFAYPGEESEAILADFSLDVPQHGILGIQGPSGRGKSTMLKLLMRYWDPQRGQVTLFGTPLPQIDVHARRRIQAMMSQETHLFDGTIRENLLIALPESEIRNGGAAGVLDARLREALAKASVLDLIDSLPDGLDTQVGELGDRLSEGERQRIGLARVFLRNADLVLFDEPTSRLGALNEAIILRSIHELSKSVQNADKGQDVAVVLVYHRESAMPMRC
;
A
#
# COMPACT_ATOMS: atom_id res chain seq x y z
N MET A 1 4.97 15.24 17.57
CA MET A 1 3.81 16.19 17.49
C MET A 1 3.17 16.32 18.86
N SER A 2 3.01 17.56 19.39
CA SER A 2 2.38 17.74 20.69
C SER A 2 0.86 17.53 20.60
N MET A 3 0.22 17.18 21.73
CA MET A 3 -1.24 17.00 21.80
C MET A 3 -2.00 18.25 21.29
N PHE A 4 -1.48 19.44 21.58
CA PHE A 4 -2.05 20.70 21.11
C PHE A 4 -1.98 20.87 19.59
N GLN A 5 -0.89 20.45 18.94
CA GLN A 5 -0.74 20.46 17.48
C GLN A 5 -1.70 19.48 16.80
N VAL A 6 -1.93 18.30 17.39
CA VAL A 6 -2.91 17.32 16.89
C VAL A 6 -4.32 17.90 16.96
N ILE A 7 -4.69 18.51 18.08
CA ILE A 7 -6.02 19.16 18.26
C ILE A 7 -6.21 20.28 17.24
N LYS A 8 -5.21 21.17 17.07
CA LYS A 8 -5.29 22.29 16.13
C LYS A 8 -5.48 21.80 14.69
N ARG A 9 -4.80 20.73 14.29
CA ARG A 9 -4.91 20.15 12.94
C ARG A 9 -6.25 19.47 12.73
N LEU A 10 -6.73 18.67 13.70
CA LEU A 10 -8.06 18.06 13.66
C LEU A 10 -9.18 19.11 13.53
N LEU A 11 -9.07 20.22 14.27
CA LEU A 11 -10.04 21.33 14.18
C LEU A 11 -9.96 22.03 12.81
N GLY A 12 -8.78 22.12 12.22
CA GLY A 12 -8.58 22.68 10.87
C GLY A 12 -9.26 21.84 9.80
N GLU A 13 -9.02 20.54 9.82
CA GLU A 13 -9.62 19.58 8.88
C GLU A 13 -11.14 19.41 9.08
N ALA A 14 -11.62 19.57 10.31
CA ALA A 14 -13.04 19.52 10.64
C ALA A 14 -13.81 20.82 10.32
N LYS A 15 -13.13 21.88 9.89
CA LYS A 15 -13.73 23.19 9.61
C LYS A 15 -14.96 23.16 8.69
N PRO A 16 -15.01 22.33 7.61
CA PRO A 16 -16.20 22.21 6.78
C PRO A 16 -17.42 21.62 7.51
N LEU A 17 -17.19 20.85 8.58
CA LEU A 17 -18.22 20.19 9.39
C LEU A 17 -18.58 20.99 10.64
N ALA A 18 -17.97 22.17 10.84
CA ALA A 18 -18.13 22.96 12.05
C ALA A 18 -19.60 23.31 12.36
N GLY A 19 -20.41 23.63 11.35
CA GLY A 19 -21.83 23.90 11.52
C GLY A 19 -22.61 22.69 12.05
N LEU A 20 -22.32 21.51 11.57
CA LEU A 20 -22.95 20.27 12.01
C LEU A 20 -22.50 19.88 13.43
N MET A 21 -21.23 20.10 13.76
CA MET A 21 -20.67 19.87 15.10
C MET A 21 -21.27 20.84 16.13
N VAL A 22 -21.47 22.10 15.78
CA VAL A 22 -22.12 23.08 16.66
C VAL A 22 -23.58 22.71 16.88
N ALA A 23 -24.32 22.31 15.84
CA ALA A 23 -25.71 21.87 15.98
C ALA A 23 -25.85 20.63 16.85
N ALA A 24 -24.97 19.63 16.66
CA ALA A 24 -24.95 18.43 17.48
C ALA A 24 -24.54 18.70 18.92
N SER A 25 -23.57 19.59 19.16
CA SER A 25 -23.12 20.01 20.48
C SER A 25 -24.19 20.79 21.25
N THR A 26 -24.90 21.71 20.57
CA THR A 26 -26.00 22.47 21.21
C THR A 26 -27.18 21.57 21.57
N ALA A 27 -27.57 20.66 20.69
CA ALA A 27 -28.62 19.69 21.00
C ALA A 27 -28.23 18.75 22.17
N GLY A 28 -26.96 18.31 22.20
CA GLY A 28 -26.40 17.54 23.31
C GLY A 28 -26.37 18.32 24.64
N THR A 29 -26.00 19.62 24.58
CA THR A 29 -25.91 20.48 25.77
C THR A 29 -27.29 20.77 26.38
N ILE A 30 -28.32 20.97 25.55
CA ILE A 30 -29.70 21.14 26.00
C ILE A 30 -30.20 19.83 26.65
N GLY A 31 -29.90 18.69 26.06
CA GLY A 31 -30.20 17.39 26.65
C GLY A 31 -29.49 17.16 27.99
N HIS A 32 -28.22 17.57 28.11
CA HIS A 32 -27.46 17.47 29.35
C HIS A 32 -27.93 18.42 30.45
N LEU A 33 -28.30 19.67 30.12
CA LEU A 33 -28.89 20.57 31.09
C LEU A 33 -30.21 20.03 31.68
N ALA A 34 -31.06 19.51 30.83
CA ALA A 34 -32.28 18.82 31.28
C ALA A 34 -31.98 17.61 32.19
N ALA A 35 -30.96 16.82 31.84
CA ALA A 35 -30.54 15.66 32.63
C ALA A 35 -29.83 16.03 33.96
N THR A 36 -29.18 17.19 34.07
CA THR A 36 -28.42 17.60 35.24
C THR A 36 -29.34 18.16 36.35
N PHE A 37 -30.49 18.74 35.99
CA PHE A 37 -31.46 19.18 37.00
C PHE A 37 -32.25 18.04 37.66
N LEU A 38 -32.41 16.93 37.02
CA LEU A 38 -33.10 15.72 37.57
C LEU A 38 -32.32 14.95 38.67
N PRO A 39 -30.94 14.88 38.65
CA PRO A 39 -30.21 14.09 39.66
C PRO A 39 -30.29 14.58 41.09
N VAL A 40 -30.49 15.90 41.26
CA VAL A 40 -30.55 16.48 42.62
C VAL A 40 -31.71 15.89 43.45
N PHE A 41 -32.86 15.63 42.83
CA PHE A 41 -33.95 14.91 43.42
C PHE A 41 -33.72 13.40 43.54
N GLY A 42 -32.92 12.85 42.64
CA GLY A 42 -32.61 11.40 42.60
C GLY A 42 -31.60 10.94 43.61
N ILE A 43 -30.64 11.78 44.03
CA ILE A 43 -29.68 11.43 45.07
C ILE A 43 -30.39 11.20 46.42
N ILE A 44 -31.40 11.98 46.72
CA ILE A 44 -32.21 11.85 47.97
C ILE A 44 -33.00 10.52 47.95
N ALA A 45 -33.57 10.12 46.82
CA ALA A 45 -34.30 8.87 46.64
C ALA A 45 -33.35 7.65 46.57
N GLY A 46 -32.16 7.80 45.93
CA GLY A 46 -31.16 6.74 45.81
C GLY A 46 -30.53 6.31 47.14
N PHE A 47 -30.31 7.25 48.07
CA PHE A 47 -29.83 6.95 49.40
C PHE A 47 -30.87 6.13 50.20
N ALA A 48 -32.16 6.33 49.97
CA ALA A 48 -33.23 5.54 50.59
C ALA A 48 -33.34 4.11 50.02
N LEU A 49 -32.86 3.86 48.79
CA LEU A 49 -32.95 2.57 48.10
C LEU A 49 -31.66 1.71 48.19
N ALA A 50 -30.57 2.22 48.78
CA ALA A 50 -29.31 1.47 48.97
C ALA A 50 -29.36 0.41 50.07
N ILE A 51 -30.50 0.21 50.66
CA ILE A 51 -30.75 -0.77 51.72
C ILE A 51 -31.20 -2.09 51.06
N SER A 52 -30.64 -3.21 51.48
CA SER A 52 -30.80 -4.61 51.01
C SER A 52 -32.09 -4.92 50.20
N PRO A 53 -32.03 -5.75 49.13
CA PRO A 53 -33.19 -6.11 48.29
C PRO A 53 -34.43 -6.55 49.05
N VAL A 54 -34.27 -7.18 50.21
CA VAL A 54 -35.38 -7.64 51.08
C VAL A 54 -36.10 -6.46 51.75
N THR A 55 -35.34 -5.51 52.27
CA THR A 55 -35.92 -4.30 52.87
C THR A 55 -36.59 -3.41 51.83
N THR A 56 -36.04 -3.37 50.59
CA THR A 56 -36.64 -2.67 49.47
C THR A 56 -37.99 -3.29 49.10
N THR A 57 -38.11 -4.61 49.05
CA THR A 57 -39.38 -5.30 48.75
C THR A 57 -40.44 -5.06 49.86
N ILE A 58 -40.02 -5.07 51.10
CA ILE A 58 -40.93 -4.80 52.25
C ILE A 58 -41.38 -3.33 52.20
N VAL A 59 -40.50 -2.39 51.97
CA VAL A 59 -40.84 -0.98 51.84
C VAL A 59 -41.78 -0.76 50.66
N TYR A 60 -41.56 -1.39 49.51
CA TYR A 60 -42.48 -1.35 48.37
C TYR A 60 -43.86 -1.90 48.68
N ALA A 61 -43.93 -3.04 49.43
CA ALA A 61 -45.21 -3.62 49.80
C ALA A 61 -46.02 -2.71 50.76
N ILE A 62 -45.34 -2.08 51.74
CA ILE A 62 -45.97 -1.12 52.69
C ILE A 62 -46.39 0.14 51.94
N VAL A 63 -45.54 0.67 51.07
CA VAL A 63 -45.82 1.87 50.26
C VAL A 63 -46.97 1.60 49.28
N ALA A 64 -47.01 0.43 48.64
CA ALA A 64 -48.10 0.04 47.75
C ALA A 64 -49.42 -0.16 48.48
N ALA A 65 -49.38 -0.56 49.76
CA ALA A 65 -50.59 -0.74 50.59
C ALA A 65 -51.14 0.59 51.17
N THR A 66 -50.29 1.62 51.27
CA THR A 66 -50.65 2.88 51.93
C THR A 66 -50.82 4.05 50.96
N LEU A 67 -50.26 3.97 49.72
CA LEU A 67 -50.34 5.02 48.75
C LEU A 67 -51.44 4.80 47.70
N SER A 68 -52.00 5.92 47.23
CA SER A 68 -52.91 5.86 46.10
C SER A 68 -52.16 5.36 44.82
N PRO A 69 -52.86 4.70 43.85
CA PRO A 69 -52.24 4.24 42.59
C PRO A 69 -51.47 5.31 41.87
N TRP A 70 -51.85 6.57 41.95
CA TRP A 70 -51.17 7.70 41.36
C TRP A 70 -49.79 8.01 41.98
N MET A 71 -49.65 7.79 43.30
CA MET A 71 -48.37 7.98 43.98
C MET A 71 -47.39 6.83 43.63
N VAL A 72 -47.88 5.63 43.43
CA VAL A 72 -47.04 4.50 42.95
C VAL A 72 -46.55 4.75 41.53
N LEU A 73 -47.41 5.22 40.66
CA LEU A 73 -47.04 5.64 39.29
C LEU A 73 -45.99 6.77 39.28
N ALA A 74 -46.16 7.79 40.13
CA ALA A 74 -45.21 8.89 40.26
C ALA A 74 -43.84 8.38 40.78
N LEU A 75 -43.81 7.42 41.71
CA LEU A 75 -42.58 6.83 42.23
C LEU A 75 -41.85 6.02 41.16
N ILE A 76 -42.57 5.21 40.39
CA ILE A 76 -42.01 4.46 39.26
C ILE A 76 -41.46 5.42 38.19
N ALA A 77 -42.19 6.47 37.85
CA ALA A 77 -41.71 7.48 36.89
C ALA A 77 -40.45 8.19 37.41
N ALA A 78 -40.43 8.58 38.69
CA ALA A 78 -39.24 9.20 39.29
C ALA A 78 -38.03 8.26 39.29
N PHE A 79 -38.23 6.97 39.58
CA PHE A 79 -37.16 5.98 39.52
C PHE A 79 -36.62 5.74 38.12
N THR A 80 -37.50 5.63 37.12
CA THR A 80 -37.09 5.46 35.73
C THR A 80 -36.36 6.70 35.19
N LEU A 81 -36.80 7.89 35.54
CA LEU A 81 -36.12 9.14 35.24
C LEU A 81 -34.73 9.21 35.88
N LEU A 82 -34.62 8.79 37.14
CA LEU A 82 -33.35 8.72 37.83
C LEU A 82 -32.40 7.71 37.20
N ALA A 83 -32.87 6.48 36.92
CA ALA A 83 -32.08 5.46 36.27
C ALA A 83 -31.57 5.91 34.89
N SER A 84 -32.39 6.61 34.11
CA SER A 84 -32.00 7.14 32.79
C SER A 84 -30.97 8.27 32.89
N SER A 85 -30.88 8.99 34.01
CA SER A 85 -29.91 10.07 34.21
C SER A 85 -28.45 9.60 34.39
N PHE A 86 -28.22 8.30 34.66
CA PHE A 86 -26.86 7.77 34.75
C PHE A 86 -26.17 7.62 33.39
N GLY A 87 -26.90 7.49 32.29
CA GLY A 87 -26.35 7.36 30.93
C GLY A 87 -25.37 8.46 30.55
N PRO A 88 -25.74 9.75 30.64
CA PRO A 88 -24.84 10.87 30.36
C PRO A 88 -23.60 10.89 31.26
N THR A 89 -23.70 10.53 32.51
CA THR A 89 -22.57 10.49 33.47
C THR A 89 -21.56 9.42 33.10
N LEU A 90 -22.02 8.22 32.72
CA LEU A 90 -21.17 7.14 32.22
C LEU A 90 -20.49 7.52 30.90
N ALA A 91 -21.22 8.19 30.00
CA ALA A 91 -20.66 8.69 28.76
C ALA A 91 -19.53 9.74 29.00
N LEU A 92 -19.72 10.65 29.97
CA LEU A 92 -18.69 11.59 30.39
C LEU A 92 -17.48 10.88 31.03
N ALA A 93 -17.70 9.86 31.83
CA ALA A 93 -16.62 9.07 32.43
C ALA A 93 -15.79 8.31 31.37
N ALA A 94 -16.41 7.84 30.29
CA ALA A 94 -15.73 7.19 29.17
C ALA A 94 -15.02 8.16 28.21
N LEU A 95 -15.38 9.45 28.24
CA LEU A 95 -14.86 10.46 27.32
C LEU A 95 -13.32 10.56 27.30
N PRO A 96 -12.59 10.60 28.43
CA PRO A 96 -11.14 10.69 28.44
C PRO A 96 -10.48 9.50 27.73
N ALA A 97 -10.99 8.28 27.93
CA ALA A 97 -10.47 7.09 27.28
C ALA A 97 -10.68 7.13 25.76
N ASN A 98 -11.90 7.47 25.33
CA ASN A 98 -12.23 7.59 23.91
C ASN A 98 -11.42 8.70 23.21
N LEU A 99 -11.24 9.86 23.87
CA LEU A 99 -10.40 10.94 23.35
C LEU A 99 -8.95 10.51 23.23
N THR A 100 -8.40 9.82 24.22
CA THR A 100 -7.01 9.35 24.18
C THR A 100 -6.82 8.38 23.01
N GLN A 101 -7.74 7.46 22.78
CA GLN A 101 -7.70 6.54 21.64
C GLN A 101 -7.82 7.28 20.30
N THR A 102 -8.75 8.23 20.21
CA THR A 102 -8.94 9.07 19.02
C THR A 102 -7.68 9.87 18.69
N PHE A 103 -7.07 10.52 19.70
CA PHE A 103 -5.82 11.26 19.50
C PHE A 103 -4.64 10.37 19.12
N ALA A 104 -4.56 9.16 19.69
CA ALA A 104 -3.52 8.20 19.30
C ALA A 104 -3.68 7.76 17.83
N SER A 105 -4.90 7.50 17.39
CA SER A 105 -5.21 7.15 15.99
C SER A 105 -4.95 8.32 15.04
N ALA A 106 -5.40 9.52 15.41
CA ALA A 106 -5.15 10.74 14.63
C ALA A 106 -3.65 11.05 14.51
N ARG A 107 -2.87 10.84 15.58
CA ARG A 107 -1.42 11.03 15.55
C ARG A 107 -0.72 10.07 14.60
N ARG A 108 -1.16 8.81 14.54
CA ARG A 108 -0.65 7.82 13.57
C ARG A 108 -0.99 8.22 12.14
N LEU A 109 -2.24 8.61 11.90
CA LEU A 109 -2.70 9.05 10.58
C LEU A 109 -1.91 10.28 10.10
N PHE A 110 -1.79 11.30 10.94
CA PHE A 110 -1.00 12.49 10.59
C PHE A 110 0.51 12.17 10.44
N GLY A 111 1.03 11.19 11.18
CA GLY A 111 2.39 10.70 10.98
C GLY A 111 2.60 10.15 9.56
N LEU A 112 1.65 9.37 9.06
CA LEU A 112 1.67 8.86 7.68
C LEU A 112 1.47 9.98 6.64
N MET A 113 0.55 10.92 6.90
CA MET A 113 0.28 12.05 5.98
C MET A 113 1.45 13.05 5.91
N ASP A 114 2.23 13.16 6.97
CA ASP A 114 3.39 14.07 7.06
C ASP A 114 4.70 13.39 6.63
N GLU A 115 4.66 12.10 6.27
CA GLU A 115 5.83 11.40 5.80
C GLU A 115 6.33 12.02 4.49
N ALA A 116 7.56 12.51 4.52
CA ALA A 116 8.16 13.11 3.33
C ALA A 116 8.47 12.01 2.31
N PRO A 117 8.18 12.22 1.01
CA PRO A 117 8.56 11.27 -0.01
C PRO A 117 10.07 11.03 0.00
N GLY A 118 10.50 9.78 -0.04
CA GLY A 118 11.91 9.39 -0.04
C GLY A 118 12.67 9.90 -1.27
N VAL A 119 11.93 10.23 -2.35
CA VAL A 119 12.46 10.79 -3.60
C VAL A 119 11.56 11.93 -4.05
N VAL A 120 12.15 13.09 -4.38
CA VAL A 120 11.42 14.24 -4.92
C VAL A 120 11.60 14.29 -6.43
N GLU A 121 10.50 14.18 -7.17
CA GLU A 121 10.49 14.17 -8.62
C GLU A 121 10.37 15.61 -9.16
N THR A 122 11.51 16.24 -9.46
CA THR A 122 11.59 17.62 -10.00
C THR A 122 12.24 17.67 -11.37
N GLY A 123 12.72 16.53 -11.89
CA GLY A 123 13.40 16.46 -13.16
C GLY A 123 12.48 16.78 -14.34
N THR A 124 13.02 17.45 -15.35
CA THR A 124 12.32 17.82 -16.59
C THR A 124 13.08 17.40 -17.84
N ALA A 125 14.30 16.90 -17.68
CA ALA A 125 15.09 16.45 -18.81
C ALA A 125 14.49 15.18 -19.44
N ASN A 126 14.37 15.17 -20.76
CA ASN A 126 14.07 13.95 -21.50
C ASN A 126 15.38 13.29 -21.92
N SER A 127 15.45 11.98 -21.86
CA SER A 127 16.63 11.20 -22.25
C SER A 127 16.18 9.92 -22.92
N ASP A 128 16.96 9.47 -23.90
CA ASP A 128 16.89 8.10 -24.42
C ASP A 128 17.84 7.20 -23.62
N TYR A 129 17.70 5.89 -23.76
CA TYR A 129 18.58 4.95 -23.08
C TYR A 129 19.85 4.70 -23.91
N GLU A 130 20.99 5.08 -23.37
CA GLU A 130 22.32 4.80 -23.93
C GLU A 130 23.27 4.26 -22.84
N GLY A 131 22.72 3.59 -21.83
CA GLY A 131 23.43 3.03 -20.70
C GLY A 131 23.20 3.80 -19.41
N MET A 132 23.47 3.14 -18.29
CA MET A 132 23.38 3.72 -16.94
C MET A 132 24.67 3.50 -16.17
N ARG A 133 24.92 4.38 -15.19
CA ARG A 133 26.09 4.25 -14.31
C ARG A 133 25.73 4.62 -12.88
N LEU A 134 26.20 3.78 -11.93
CA LEU A 134 26.39 4.16 -10.55
C LEU A 134 27.85 4.62 -10.40
N ASP A 135 28.08 5.81 -9.87
CA ASP A 135 29.40 6.38 -9.68
C ASP A 135 29.65 6.66 -8.19
N ARG A 136 30.53 5.86 -7.57
CA ARG A 136 30.95 5.94 -6.17
C ARG A 136 29.77 6.10 -5.19
N VAL A 137 28.75 5.30 -5.37
CA VAL A 137 27.52 5.35 -4.61
C VAL A 137 27.75 4.80 -3.21
N THR A 138 27.32 5.58 -2.20
CA THR A 138 27.17 5.11 -0.83
C THR A 138 25.72 5.25 -0.43
N PHE A 139 25.14 4.16 0.05
CA PHE A 139 23.72 4.10 0.41
C PHE A 139 23.47 3.27 1.67
N ALA A 140 22.65 3.82 2.56
CA ALA A 140 21.99 3.14 3.68
C ALA A 140 20.48 3.47 3.69
N TYR A 141 19.64 2.57 4.20
CA TYR A 141 18.22 2.90 4.36
C TYR A 141 18.01 3.92 5.49
N PRO A 142 16.95 4.75 5.41
CA PRO A 142 16.61 5.69 6.48
C PRO A 142 16.42 4.95 7.82
N GLY A 143 17.07 5.46 8.88
CA GLY A 143 17.07 4.85 10.22
C GLY A 143 18.18 3.82 10.46
N GLU A 144 18.90 3.40 9.42
CA GLU A 144 20.04 2.47 9.49
C GLU A 144 21.32 3.12 8.96
N GLU A 145 21.46 4.42 9.12
CA GLU A 145 22.54 5.24 8.52
C GLU A 145 23.93 4.88 9.01
N SER A 146 24.03 4.13 10.12
CA SER A 146 25.32 3.66 10.66
C SER A 146 25.95 2.52 9.86
N GLU A 147 25.18 1.82 9.02
CA GLU A 147 25.61 0.67 8.24
C GLU A 147 25.30 0.85 6.76
N ALA A 148 26.29 1.31 5.99
CA ALA A 148 26.13 1.47 4.55
C ALA A 148 26.00 0.10 3.87
N ILE A 149 24.90 -0.13 3.18
CA ILE A 149 24.66 -1.35 2.38
C ILE A 149 25.52 -1.35 1.11
N LEU A 150 25.69 -0.16 0.51
CA LEU A 150 26.64 0.08 -0.56
C LEU A 150 27.62 1.14 -0.09
N ALA A 151 28.92 0.89 -0.22
CA ALA A 151 29.99 1.79 0.19
C ALA A 151 30.97 2.00 -0.99
N ASP A 152 31.01 3.24 -1.51
CA ASP A 152 31.86 3.65 -2.65
C ASP A 152 31.71 2.70 -3.87
N PHE A 153 30.48 2.29 -4.17
CA PHE A 153 30.18 1.29 -5.18
C PHE A 153 30.01 1.95 -6.54
N SER A 154 30.67 1.37 -7.57
CA SER A 154 30.53 1.82 -8.96
C SER A 154 30.18 0.65 -9.85
N LEU A 155 29.27 0.89 -10.82
CA LEU A 155 28.84 -0.09 -11.81
C LEU A 155 28.42 0.61 -13.09
N ASP A 156 28.88 0.11 -14.23
CA ASP A 156 28.41 0.50 -15.55
C ASP A 156 27.40 -0.54 -16.06
N VAL A 157 26.19 -0.08 -16.40
CA VAL A 157 25.15 -0.87 -17.05
C VAL A 157 25.24 -0.58 -18.55
N PRO A 158 25.49 -1.59 -19.38
CA PRO A 158 25.69 -1.38 -20.82
C PRO A 158 24.40 -0.93 -21.51
N GLN A 159 24.56 -0.39 -22.72
CA GLN A 159 23.44 0.05 -23.55
C GLN A 159 22.55 -1.13 -24.00
N HIS A 160 23.12 -2.32 -24.17
CA HIS A 160 22.42 -3.52 -24.63
C HIS A 160 23.10 -4.79 -24.10
N GLY A 161 22.38 -5.91 -24.19
CA GLY A 161 22.86 -7.20 -23.72
C GLY A 161 22.52 -7.48 -22.25
N ILE A 162 23.07 -8.53 -21.71
CA ILE A 162 22.78 -9.01 -20.33
C ILE A 162 23.96 -8.75 -19.42
N LEU A 163 23.75 -7.96 -18.39
CA LEU A 163 24.65 -7.80 -17.25
C LEU A 163 24.19 -8.72 -16.10
N GLY A 164 24.91 -9.83 -15.88
CA GLY A 164 24.66 -10.74 -14.77
C GLY A 164 25.36 -10.28 -13.49
N ILE A 165 24.63 -10.22 -12.39
CA ILE A 165 25.16 -9.84 -11.07
C ILE A 165 24.95 -10.97 -10.09
N GLN A 166 26.05 -11.53 -9.60
CA GLN A 166 26.08 -12.63 -8.67
C GLN A 166 26.71 -12.22 -7.34
N GLY A 167 26.26 -12.79 -6.23
CA GLY A 167 26.84 -12.60 -4.92
C GLY A 167 25.99 -13.16 -3.79
N PRO A 168 26.55 -13.28 -2.58
CA PRO A 168 25.82 -13.74 -1.41
C PRO A 168 24.59 -12.87 -1.09
N SER A 169 23.61 -13.44 -0.38
CA SER A 169 22.46 -12.68 0.13
C SER A 169 22.92 -11.56 1.06
N GLY A 170 22.17 -10.45 1.14
CA GLY A 170 22.49 -9.31 2.02
C GLY A 170 23.59 -8.36 1.50
N ARG A 171 24.18 -8.60 0.32
CA ARG A 171 25.26 -7.74 -0.23
C ARG A 171 24.77 -6.54 -1.04
N GLY A 172 23.50 -6.14 -0.89
CA GLY A 172 22.98 -4.92 -1.52
C GLY A 172 22.55 -5.06 -2.99
N LYS A 173 22.44 -6.29 -3.56
CA LYS A 173 22.06 -6.49 -4.96
C LYS A 173 20.70 -5.88 -5.29
N SER A 174 19.66 -6.20 -4.50
CA SER A 174 18.32 -5.63 -4.67
C SER A 174 18.29 -4.13 -4.39
N THR A 175 19.11 -3.66 -3.45
CA THR A 175 19.28 -2.21 -3.15
C THR A 175 19.86 -1.47 -4.35
N MET A 176 20.85 -2.04 -5.01
CA MET A 176 21.42 -1.49 -6.23
C MET A 176 20.36 -1.37 -7.34
N LEU A 177 19.53 -2.40 -7.58
CA LEU A 177 18.42 -2.32 -8.54
C LEU A 177 17.43 -1.22 -8.19
N LYS A 178 17.10 -1.07 -6.89
CA LYS A 178 16.22 0.01 -6.41
C LYS A 178 16.80 1.41 -6.63
N LEU A 179 18.11 1.56 -6.54
CA LEU A 179 18.80 2.82 -6.87
C LEU A 179 18.79 3.09 -8.37
N LEU A 180 18.99 2.06 -9.22
CA LEU A 180 18.85 2.20 -10.68
C LEU A 180 17.42 2.62 -11.05
N MET A 181 16.38 2.10 -10.38
CA MET A 181 14.98 2.52 -10.56
C MET A 181 14.67 3.89 -9.93
N ARG A 182 15.61 4.44 -9.17
CA ARG A 182 15.41 5.64 -8.35
C ARG A 182 14.21 5.51 -7.39
N TYR A 183 14.10 4.37 -6.71
CA TYR A 183 13.20 4.27 -5.56
C TYR A 183 13.78 4.98 -4.32
N TRP A 184 15.10 5.19 -4.34
CA TRP A 184 15.89 5.93 -3.36
C TRP A 184 16.97 6.72 -4.07
N ASP A 185 17.35 7.87 -3.51
CA ASP A 185 18.55 8.61 -3.91
C ASP A 185 19.73 8.24 -2.98
N PRO A 186 20.97 8.05 -3.50
CA PRO A 186 22.11 7.73 -2.68
C PRO A 186 22.54 8.93 -1.82
N GLN A 187 23.12 8.67 -0.62
CA GLN A 187 23.67 9.72 0.24
C GLN A 187 24.97 10.32 -0.30
N ARG A 188 25.76 9.52 -1.05
CA ARG A 188 26.98 9.97 -1.74
C ARG A 188 27.08 9.32 -3.10
N GLY A 189 27.83 9.97 -4.00
CA GLY A 189 27.92 9.54 -5.38
C GLY A 189 26.65 9.91 -6.15
N GLN A 190 26.46 9.32 -7.31
CA GLN A 190 25.29 9.59 -8.15
C GLN A 190 24.95 8.39 -9.04
N VAL A 191 23.70 8.35 -9.47
CA VAL A 191 23.22 7.44 -10.52
C VAL A 191 22.88 8.28 -11.74
N THR A 192 23.44 7.92 -12.88
CA THR A 192 23.27 8.68 -14.13
C THR A 192 22.69 7.77 -15.22
N LEU A 193 21.85 8.34 -16.06
CA LEU A 193 21.40 7.77 -17.32
C LEU A 193 22.06 8.56 -18.44
N PHE A 194 22.94 7.92 -19.18
CA PHE A 194 23.75 8.57 -20.23
C PHE A 194 24.39 9.90 -19.78
N GLY A 195 25.05 9.88 -18.62
CA GLY A 195 25.71 11.05 -18.04
C GLY A 195 24.80 12.07 -17.37
N THR A 196 23.48 12.00 -17.54
CA THR A 196 22.51 12.87 -16.86
C THR A 196 22.11 12.26 -15.51
N PRO A 197 22.25 12.97 -14.38
CA PRO A 197 21.81 12.49 -13.08
C PRO A 197 20.31 12.18 -13.06
N LEU A 198 19.93 11.04 -12.49
CA LEU A 198 18.52 10.59 -12.43
C LEU A 198 17.55 11.64 -11.84
N PRO A 199 17.93 12.44 -10.81
CA PRO A 199 17.07 13.49 -10.29
C PRO A 199 16.69 14.58 -11.30
N GLN A 200 17.46 14.76 -12.37
CA GLN A 200 17.19 15.77 -13.40
C GLN A 200 16.28 15.25 -14.52
N ILE A 201 16.08 13.93 -14.60
CA ILE A 201 15.29 13.29 -15.66
C ILE A 201 13.81 13.30 -15.27
N ASP A 202 12.95 13.61 -16.25
CA ASP A 202 11.51 13.53 -16.09
C ASP A 202 11.06 12.12 -15.69
N VAL A 203 10.14 12.03 -14.73
CA VAL A 203 9.67 10.75 -14.19
C VAL A 203 8.97 9.87 -15.23
N HIS A 204 8.25 10.48 -16.17
CA HIS A 204 7.54 9.73 -17.22
C HIS A 204 8.54 9.23 -18.28
N ALA A 205 9.54 10.04 -18.63
CA ALA A 205 10.64 9.62 -19.51
C ALA A 205 11.41 8.46 -18.90
N ARG A 206 11.80 8.55 -17.62
CA ARG A 206 12.49 7.47 -16.90
C ARG A 206 11.66 6.21 -16.83
N ARG A 207 10.39 6.30 -16.44
CA ARG A 207 9.48 5.14 -16.36
C ARG A 207 9.22 4.48 -17.71
N ARG A 208 9.32 5.20 -18.81
CA ARG A 208 9.22 4.63 -20.17
C ARG A 208 10.43 3.78 -20.51
N ILE A 209 11.62 4.22 -20.08
CA ILE A 209 12.90 3.56 -20.37
C ILE A 209 13.08 2.30 -19.50
N GLN A 210 12.60 2.28 -18.27
CA GLN A 210 12.93 1.29 -17.26
C GLN A 210 11.74 0.41 -16.91
N ALA A 211 11.99 -0.90 -16.76
CA ALA A 211 11.08 -1.85 -16.14
C ALA A 211 11.83 -2.70 -15.11
N MET A 212 11.14 -3.12 -14.05
CA MET A 212 11.71 -4.01 -13.06
C MET A 212 10.74 -5.15 -12.73
N MET A 213 11.28 -6.37 -12.68
CA MET A 213 10.62 -7.52 -12.08
C MET A 213 11.26 -7.79 -10.73
N SER A 214 10.50 -7.65 -9.66
CA SER A 214 10.94 -7.96 -8.30
C SER A 214 10.96 -9.46 -8.04
N GLN A 215 11.64 -9.87 -7.00
CA GLN A 215 11.74 -11.27 -6.56
C GLN A 215 10.36 -11.91 -6.32
N GLU A 216 9.41 -11.14 -5.82
CA GLU A 216 8.02 -11.56 -5.65
C GLU A 216 7.11 -10.83 -6.64
N THR A 217 6.31 -11.59 -7.38
CA THR A 217 5.31 -11.02 -8.27
C THR A 217 3.99 -10.87 -7.52
N HIS A 218 3.58 -9.63 -7.31
CA HIS A 218 2.29 -9.33 -6.71
C HIS A 218 1.21 -9.19 -7.79
N LEU A 219 0.12 -9.94 -7.61
CA LEU A 219 -1.09 -9.79 -8.41
C LEU A 219 -2.15 -9.10 -7.55
N PHE A 220 -2.88 -8.18 -8.15
CA PHE A 220 -4.03 -7.53 -7.52
C PHE A 220 -5.26 -8.40 -7.67
N ASP A 221 -6.17 -8.32 -6.72
CA ASP A 221 -7.48 -8.96 -6.83
C ASP A 221 -8.20 -8.43 -8.07
N GLY A 222 -8.64 -9.36 -8.93
CA GLY A 222 -9.19 -9.05 -10.24
C GLY A 222 -8.84 -10.13 -11.26
N THR A 223 -8.99 -9.81 -12.54
CA THR A 223 -8.72 -10.72 -13.65
C THR A 223 -7.24 -10.72 -14.08
N ILE A 224 -6.83 -11.75 -14.83
CA ILE A 224 -5.50 -11.78 -15.47
C ILE A 224 -5.35 -10.59 -16.40
N ARG A 225 -6.38 -10.24 -17.17
CA ARG A 225 -6.43 -9.05 -18.03
C ARG A 225 -6.10 -7.78 -17.27
N GLU A 226 -6.83 -7.50 -16.19
CA GLU A 226 -6.63 -6.31 -15.36
C GLU A 226 -5.20 -6.26 -14.80
N ASN A 227 -4.70 -7.38 -14.36
CA ASN A 227 -3.33 -7.51 -13.89
C ASN A 227 -2.26 -7.25 -14.96
N LEU A 228 -2.52 -7.56 -16.23
CA LEU A 228 -1.63 -7.24 -17.33
C LEU A 228 -1.73 -5.77 -17.73
N LEU A 229 -2.93 -5.19 -17.74
CA LEU A 229 -3.16 -3.80 -18.12
C LEU A 229 -2.43 -2.79 -17.24
N ILE A 230 -2.13 -3.12 -15.99
CA ILE A 230 -1.32 -2.28 -15.08
C ILE A 230 0.06 -1.93 -15.68
N ALA A 231 0.60 -2.78 -16.56
CA ALA A 231 1.88 -2.54 -17.21
C ALA A 231 1.80 -1.46 -18.31
N LEU A 232 0.63 -1.13 -18.80
CA LEU A 232 0.42 -0.21 -19.90
C LEU A 232 0.04 1.20 -19.41
N PRO A 233 0.50 2.26 -20.10
CA PRO A 233 0.02 3.61 -19.86
C PRO A 233 -1.49 3.72 -20.13
N GLU A 234 -2.19 4.52 -19.34
CA GLU A 234 -3.64 4.73 -19.48
C GLU A 234 -4.03 5.26 -20.87
N SER A 235 -3.16 6.06 -21.49
CA SER A 235 -3.32 6.54 -22.85
C SER A 235 -3.33 5.41 -23.88
N GLU A 236 -2.51 4.37 -23.71
CA GLU A 236 -2.50 3.21 -24.58
C GLU A 236 -3.73 2.32 -24.37
N ILE A 237 -4.20 2.19 -23.14
CA ILE A 237 -5.42 1.45 -22.83
C ILE A 237 -6.64 2.14 -23.47
N ARG A 238 -6.74 3.46 -23.35
CA ARG A 238 -7.85 4.24 -23.92
C ARG A 238 -7.80 4.34 -25.45
N ASN A 239 -6.60 4.45 -26.01
CA ASN A 239 -6.39 4.61 -27.46
C ASN A 239 -6.15 3.26 -28.17
N GLY A 240 -6.16 2.15 -27.45
CA GLY A 240 -5.78 0.81 -27.94
C GLY A 240 -6.65 0.21 -29.06
N GLY A 241 -7.41 1.04 -29.75
CA GLY A 241 -8.17 0.61 -30.92
C GLY A 241 -9.33 -0.33 -30.59
N ALA A 242 -9.80 -1.06 -31.60
CA ALA A 242 -10.77 -2.13 -31.37
C ALA A 242 -10.23 -3.12 -30.33
N ALA A 243 -11.07 -3.58 -29.41
CA ALA A 243 -10.73 -4.47 -28.30
C ALA A 243 -9.80 -5.64 -28.70
N GLY A 244 -9.85 -6.09 -29.94
CA GLY A 244 -9.02 -7.17 -30.48
C GLY A 244 -7.52 -6.84 -30.60
N VAL A 245 -7.13 -5.58 -30.81
CA VAL A 245 -5.71 -5.21 -30.92
C VAL A 245 -5.00 -5.29 -29.57
N LEU A 246 -5.69 -4.83 -28.53
CA LEU A 246 -5.18 -4.91 -27.16
C LEU A 246 -5.06 -6.38 -26.71
N ASP A 247 -6.08 -7.18 -26.97
CA ASP A 247 -6.07 -8.60 -26.65
C ASP A 247 -4.94 -9.35 -27.35
N ALA A 248 -4.70 -9.06 -28.64
CA ALA A 248 -3.59 -9.66 -29.37
C ALA A 248 -2.24 -9.32 -28.73
N ARG A 249 -2.05 -8.07 -28.28
CA ARG A 249 -0.83 -7.64 -27.60
C ARG A 249 -0.65 -8.33 -26.22
N LEU A 250 -1.74 -8.47 -25.44
CA LEU A 250 -1.71 -9.19 -24.16
C LEU A 250 -1.34 -10.67 -24.39
N ARG A 251 -1.93 -11.31 -25.39
CA ARG A 251 -1.65 -12.72 -25.74
C ARG A 251 -0.22 -12.91 -26.24
N GLU A 252 0.30 -11.99 -27.04
CA GLU A 252 1.69 -12.01 -27.47
C GLU A 252 2.66 -11.96 -26.26
N ALA A 253 2.42 -11.07 -25.32
CA ALA A 253 3.22 -10.97 -24.10
C ALA A 253 3.15 -12.24 -23.24
N LEU A 254 1.99 -12.85 -23.13
CA LEU A 254 1.80 -14.14 -22.43
C LEU A 254 2.51 -15.27 -23.15
N ALA A 255 2.51 -15.28 -24.48
CA ALA A 255 3.25 -16.27 -25.28
C ALA A 255 4.77 -16.14 -25.06
N LYS A 256 5.30 -14.90 -25.10
CA LYS A 256 6.71 -14.62 -24.79
C LYS A 256 7.10 -15.04 -23.36
N ALA A 257 6.18 -14.91 -22.42
CA ALA A 257 6.35 -15.36 -21.03
C ALA A 257 6.08 -16.88 -20.83
N SER A 258 5.77 -17.62 -21.89
CA SER A 258 5.48 -19.05 -21.87
C SER A 258 4.34 -19.46 -20.92
N VAL A 259 3.29 -18.62 -20.85
CA VAL A 259 2.12 -18.86 -20.00
C VAL A 259 0.78 -18.81 -20.77
N LEU A 260 0.82 -18.51 -22.08
CA LEU A 260 -0.39 -18.38 -22.89
C LEU A 260 -1.22 -19.67 -22.95
N ASP A 261 -0.56 -20.83 -23.14
CA ASP A 261 -1.27 -22.11 -23.22
C ASP A 261 -2.05 -22.42 -21.94
N LEU A 262 -1.48 -22.06 -20.79
CA LEU A 262 -2.18 -22.18 -19.52
C LEU A 262 -3.43 -21.29 -19.52
N ILE A 263 -3.28 -20.00 -19.89
CA ILE A 263 -4.39 -19.05 -19.87
C ILE A 263 -5.49 -19.50 -20.83
N ASP A 264 -5.13 -20.02 -21.99
CA ASP A 264 -6.09 -20.55 -22.98
C ASP A 264 -6.80 -21.83 -22.52
N SER A 265 -6.23 -22.58 -21.59
CA SER A 265 -6.85 -23.73 -20.96
C SER A 265 -7.86 -23.39 -19.85
N LEU A 266 -7.84 -22.15 -19.36
CA LEU A 266 -8.78 -21.69 -18.33
C LEU A 266 -10.15 -21.38 -18.94
N PRO A 267 -11.26 -21.66 -18.22
CA PRO A 267 -12.62 -21.46 -18.74
C PRO A 267 -12.90 -20.03 -19.21
N ASP A 268 -12.38 -19.04 -18.47
CA ASP A 268 -12.62 -17.62 -18.72
C ASP A 268 -11.39 -16.95 -19.40
N GLY A 269 -10.34 -17.71 -19.73
CA GLY A 269 -9.15 -17.19 -20.39
C GLY A 269 -8.53 -16.00 -19.67
N LEU A 270 -8.36 -14.87 -20.37
CA LEU A 270 -7.84 -13.61 -19.80
C LEU A 270 -8.73 -13.02 -18.68
N ASP A 271 -10.00 -13.34 -18.68
CA ASP A 271 -10.96 -12.79 -17.71
C ASP A 271 -11.11 -13.68 -16.45
N THR A 272 -10.25 -14.70 -16.34
CA THR A 272 -10.14 -15.55 -15.15
C THR A 272 -9.69 -14.73 -13.94
N GLN A 273 -10.44 -14.86 -12.83
CA GLN A 273 -10.12 -14.21 -11.56
C GLN A 273 -8.91 -14.88 -10.90
N VAL A 274 -7.90 -14.08 -10.53
CA VAL A 274 -6.67 -14.59 -9.89
C VAL A 274 -6.80 -14.79 -8.38
N GLY A 275 -7.82 -14.19 -7.75
CA GLY A 275 -8.02 -14.19 -6.31
C GLY A 275 -7.15 -13.19 -5.56
N GLU A 276 -7.31 -13.16 -4.24
CA GLU A 276 -6.54 -12.26 -3.38
C GLU A 276 -5.06 -12.64 -3.45
N LEU A 277 -4.20 -11.66 -3.82
CA LEU A 277 -2.76 -11.85 -4.04
C LEU A 277 -2.40 -12.96 -5.05
N GLY A 278 -3.35 -13.36 -5.91
CA GLY A 278 -3.12 -14.41 -6.91
C GLY A 278 -3.08 -15.82 -6.34
N ASP A 279 -3.80 -16.10 -5.26
CA ASP A 279 -3.80 -17.37 -4.53
C ASP A 279 -4.29 -18.57 -5.37
N ARG A 280 -5.01 -18.32 -6.47
CA ARG A 280 -5.48 -19.34 -7.40
C ARG A 280 -4.41 -19.80 -8.40
N LEU A 281 -3.26 -19.15 -8.41
CA LEU A 281 -2.15 -19.45 -9.32
C LEU A 281 -0.94 -19.97 -8.54
N SER A 282 -0.22 -20.91 -9.13
CA SER A 282 1.07 -21.35 -8.61
C SER A 282 2.10 -20.20 -8.66
N GLU A 283 3.16 -20.28 -7.84
CA GLU A 283 4.24 -19.30 -7.84
C GLU A 283 4.85 -19.10 -9.22
N GLY A 284 5.10 -20.21 -9.96
CA GLY A 284 5.65 -20.14 -11.31
C GLY A 284 4.72 -19.45 -12.31
N GLU A 285 3.41 -19.61 -12.18
CA GLU A 285 2.42 -18.95 -13.03
C GLU A 285 2.36 -17.45 -12.71
N ARG A 286 2.35 -17.08 -11.43
CA ARG A 286 2.44 -15.66 -11.01
C ARG A 286 3.68 -14.99 -11.57
N GLN A 287 4.85 -15.64 -11.46
CA GLN A 287 6.09 -15.09 -11.99
C GLN A 287 6.07 -14.95 -13.52
N ARG A 288 5.50 -15.89 -14.26
CA ARG A 288 5.34 -15.76 -15.72
C ARG A 288 4.37 -14.63 -16.10
N ILE A 289 3.31 -14.38 -15.32
CA ILE A 289 2.44 -13.20 -15.51
C ILE A 289 3.23 -11.91 -15.23
N GLY A 290 4.06 -11.89 -14.19
CA GLY A 290 4.99 -10.80 -13.92
C GLY A 290 5.94 -10.53 -15.08
N LEU A 291 6.49 -11.59 -15.67
CA LEU A 291 7.34 -11.49 -16.86
C LEU A 291 6.56 -10.96 -18.08
N ALA A 292 5.32 -11.38 -18.29
CA ALA A 292 4.45 -10.84 -19.33
C ALA A 292 4.22 -9.32 -19.17
N ARG A 293 4.10 -8.82 -17.94
CA ARG A 293 4.05 -7.37 -17.66
C ARG A 293 5.31 -6.65 -18.14
N VAL A 294 6.49 -7.26 -17.96
CA VAL A 294 7.75 -6.72 -18.44
C VAL A 294 7.77 -6.63 -19.97
N PHE A 295 7.34 -7.69 -20.67
CA PHE A 295 7.22 -7.67 -22.13
C PHE A 295 6.24 -6.61 -22.63
N LEU A 296 5.11 -6.41 -21.93
CA LEU A 296 4.14 -5.39 -22.27
C LEU A 296 4.69 -3.97 -22.12
N ARG A 297 5.59 -3.76 -21.16
CA ARG A 297 6.17 -2.46 -20.85
C ARG A 297 7.02 -1.91 -21.99
N ASN A 298 7.63 -2.77 -22.80
CA ASN A 298 8.50 -2.41 -23.92
C ASN A 298 9.61 -1.41 -23.51
N ALA A 299 10.28 -1.68 -22.40
CA ALA A 299 11.33 -0.83 -21.85
C ALA A 299 12.69 -1.10 -22.49
N ASP A 300 13.53 -0.07 -22.59
CA ASP A 300 14.90 -0.20 -23.12
C ASP A 300 15.85 -0.85 -22.10
N LEU A 301 15.57 -0.70 -20.80
CA LEU A 301 16.30 -1.33 -19.69
C LEU A 301 15.35 -2.14 -18.83
N VAL A 302 15.68 -3.42 -18.62
CA VAL A 302 14.92 -4.32 -17.74
C VAL A 302 15.79 -4.85 -16.62
N LEU A 303 15.31 -4.71 -15.40
CA LEU A 303 15.98 -5.16 -14.18
C LEU A 303 15.24 -6.37 -13.60
N PHE A 304 15.96 -7.46 -13.36
CA PHE A 304 15.43 -8.68 -12.75
C PHE A 304 16.08 -8.93 -11.40
N ASP A 305 15.29 -8.96 -10.35
CA ASP A 305 15.73 -9.28 -8.98
C ASP A 305 15.38 -10.73 -8.64
N GLU A 306 16.33 -11.62 -8.82
CA GLU A 306 16.21 -13.07 -8.56
C GLU A 306 14.93 -13.70 -9.14
N PRO A 307 14.63 -13.56 -10.44
CA PRO A 307 13.34 -13.93 -11.02
C PRO A 307 13.04 -15.43 -10.97
N THR A 308 14.01 -16.26 -10.57
CA THR A 308 13.88 -17.73 -10.55
C THR A 308 14.09 -18.33 -9.16
N SER A 309 14.29 -17.51 -8.11
CA SER A 309 14.75 -17.98 -6.79
C SER A 309 13.85 -19.00 -6.09
N ARG A 310 12.56 -19.07 -6.45
CA ARG A 310 11.57 -19.95 -5.82
C ARG A 310 11.01 -21.00 -6.76
N LEU A 311 11.64 -21.19 -7.92
CA LEU A 311 11.12 -22.05 -8.98
C LEU A 311 11.87 -23.38 -9.05
N GLY A 312 11.15 -24.42 -9.47
CA GLY A 312 11.77 -25.68 -9.88
C GLY A 312 12.52 -25.51 -11.21
N ALA A 313 13.50 -26.36 -11.46
CA ALA A 313 14.45 -26.27 -12.59
C ALA A 313 13.78 -26.07 -13.97
N LEU A 314 12.62 -26.68 -14.22
CA LEU A 314 11.90 -26.52 -15.48
C LEU A 314 11.39 -25.09 -15.68
N ASN A 315 10.74 -24.52 -14.66
CA ASN A 315 10.23 -23.16 -14.71
C ASN A 315 11.37 -22.12 -14.75
N GLU A 316 12.46 -22.39 -14.04
CA GLU A 316 13.68 -21.59 -14.11
C GLU A 316 14.22 -21.51 -15.54
N ALA A 317 14.38 -22.67 -16.21
CA ALA A 317 14.85 -22.71 -17.59
C ALA A 317 13.95 -21.94 -18.57
N ILE A 318 12.63 -22.02 -18.39
CA ILE A 318 11.65 -21.29 -19.20
C ILE A 318 11.84 -19.77 -19.02
N ILE A 319 11.91 -19.28 -17.79
CA ILE A 319 12.07 -17.86 -17.51
C ILE A 319 13.41 -17.32 -18.02
N LEU A 320 14.51 -18.02 -17.78
CA LEU A 320 15.81 -17.64 -18.26
C LEU A 320 15.89 -17.58 -19.81
N ARG A 321 15.23 -18.54 -20.47
CA ARG A 321 15.09 -18.52 -21.93
C ARG A 321 14.32 -17.28 -22.38
N SER A 322 13.18 -16.96 -21.77
CA SER A 322 12.38 -15.77 -22.12
C SER A 322 13.14 -14.47 -21.88
N ILE A 323 13.95 -14.39 -20.81
CA ILE A 323 14.84 -13.24 -20.54
C ILE A 323 15.92 -13.11 -21.63
N HIS A 324 16.50 -14.23 -22.07
CA HIS A 324 17.50 -14.23 -23.13
C HIS A 324 16.91 -13.81 -24.48
N GLU A 325 15.69 -14.28 -24.79
CA GLU A 325 14.97 -13.87 -25.99
C GLU A 325 14.61 -12.36 -25.91
N LEU A 326 14.25 -11.85 -24.72
CA LEU A 326 14.03 -10.41 -24.52
C LEU A 326 15.27 -9.57 -24.85
N SER A 327 16.45 -9.98 -24.39
CA SER A 327 17.69 -9.23 -24.62
C SER A 327 18.11 -9.18 -26.10
N LYS A 328 17.61 -10.11 -26.91
CA LYS A 328 17.84 -10.17 -28.36
C LYS A 328 16.71 -9.58 -29.18
N SER A 329 15.59 -9.23 -28.54
CA SER A 329 14.45 -8.66 -29.26
C SER A 329 14.68 -7.18 -29.51
N VAL A 330 14.71 -6.82 -30.77
CA VAL A 330 14.60 -5.42 -31.23
C VAL A 330 13.18 -4.95 -30.92
N GLN A 331 12.94 -4.46 -29.70
CA GLN A 331 11.60 -4.04 -29.29
C GLN A 331 11.17 -2.71 -29.92
N ASN A 332 12.14 -1.88 -30.32
CA ASN A 332 11.87 -0.66 -31.08
C ASN A 332 12.32 -0.88 -32.55
N ALA A 333 11.39 -1.31 -33.38
CA ALA A 333 11.63 -1.48 -34.83
C ALA A 333 12.23 -0.21 -35.52
N ASP A 334 11.96 0.97 -34.96
CA ASP A 334 12.48 2.25 -35.42
C ASP A 334 13.94 2.52 -34.96
N LYS A 335 14.39 1.94 -33.84
CA LYS A 335 15.75 2.18 -33.29
C LYS A 335 16.75 1.04 -33.58
N GLY A 336 16.28 -0.17 -33.89
CA GLY A 336 17.13 -1.32 -34.23
C GLY A 336 18.08 -1.75 -33.09
N GLN A 337 17.74 -1.44 -31.82
CA GLN A 337 18.61 -1.66 -30.67
C GLN A 337 18.08 -2.78 -29.77
N ASP A 338 18.99 -3.66 -29.30
CA ASP A 338 18.70 -4.72 -28.35
C ASP A 338 18.42 -4.13 -26.97
N VAL A 339 17.59 -4.83 -26.18
CA VAL A 339 17.23 -4.42 -24.81
C VAL A 339 18.39 -4.70 -23.85
N ALA A 340 18.67 -3.73 -22.96
CA ALA A 340 19.59 -3.94 -21.85
C ALA A 340 18.90 -4.70 -20.72
N VAL A 341 19.56 -5.70 -20.20
CA VAL A 341 19.04 -6.53 -19.09
C VAL A 341 20.06 -6.55 -17.97
N VAL A 342 19.63 -6.23 -16.75
CA VAL A 342 20.39 -6.49 -15.53
C VAL A 342 19.71 -7.63 -14.79
N LEU A 343 20.43 -8.75 -14.66
CA LEU A 343 19.93 -9.95 -14.02
C LEU A 343 20.69 -10.25 -12.72
N VAL A 344 20.01 -10.13 -11.60
CA VAL A 344 20.54 -10.57 -10.30
C VAL A 344 20.15 -12.01 -10.06
N TYR A 345 21.12 -12.85 -9.66
CA TYR A 345 20.89 -14.24 -9.31
C TYR A 345 21.72 -14.67 -8.10
N HIS A 346 21.19 -15.63 -7.36
CA HIS A 346 21.77 -16.03 -6.05
C HIS A 346 22.65 -17.27 -6.15
N ARG A 347 22.41 -18.16 -7.11
CA ARG A 347 23.05 -19.47 -7.18
C ARG A 347 24.00 -19.57 -8.37
N GLU A 348 25.01 -20.43 -8.23
CA GLU A 348 25.66 -21.10 -9.36
C GLU A 348 24.63 -22.01 -10.07
N SER A 349 23.53 -21.46 -10.54
CA SER A 349 22.69 -22.15 -11.49
C SER A 349 23.55 -22.35 -12.73
N ALA A 350 23.80 -23.60 -13.03
CA ALA A 350 24.64 -24.04 -14.12
C ALA A 350 24.03 -23.63 -15.47
N MET A 351 24.05 -22.36 -15.80
CA MET A 351 23.97 -21.91 -17.17
C MET A 351 25.22 -21.10 -17.50
N PRO A 352 26.14 -21.65 -18.28
CA PRO A 352 27.11 -20.82 -18.98
C PRO A 352 26.32 -20.01 -20.02
N MET A 353 25.76 -18.86 -19.64
CA MET A 353 25.50 -17.81 -20.61
C MET A 353 26.88 -17.26 -21.01
N ARG A 354 27.55 -17.98 -21.90
CA ARG A 354 28.71 -17.44 -22.62
C ARG A 354 28.18 -16.37 -23.55
N CYS A 355 28.59 -15.12 -23.27
CA CYS A 355 28.51 -14.01 -24.20
C CYS A 355 29.19 -14.35 -25.52
#